data_be985904c6b87f91c1872069597e1a78
#
_entry.id   be985904c6b87f91c1872069597e1a78
#
_cell.length_a   1.000
_cell.length_b   1.000
_cell.length_c   1.000
_cell.angle_alpha   90.00
_cell.angle_beta   90.00
_cell.angle_gamma   90.00
#
_symmetry.space_group_name_H-M   'P 1'
#
loop_
_entity.id
_entity.type
_entity.pdbx_description
1 polymer ?
#
loop_
_entity_poly.entity_id
_entity_poly.type
_entity_poly.pdbx_seq_one_letter_code
_entity_poly.pdbx_strand_id
1 'polypeptide(L)'
;MGPNTDDEEMMRKLVKAGMDVARFNFSHGDHEEQKIRMDLLKKVRKELKLPIAILLDTKGPEIRTGILEGGQKVYLEEGSRFTLTTEQIEGNNTRCSQTYKNLPKDVKVGDTILIDDGLIQLTVENVTDTDVVCRVVNGGELGQKKGINVPNVEVKLPAITKQDKKDILFGIEQGIDFIAASFVRNAEAIKEIKELLRANGGERIDVIAKIENAEGVHNIDKIIKAADGVMVARGDLGVEIPAHKVPHIQKMIIRKCNESYKPVITATQMLDSMMRAPRPTRAEVTDVANAIYDGTDAIMLSGETAMGKYPEQAVQMMVKIAESTEPYMTHKRFLDYRALRGNKNVSSAVGVAAVQTTENLGADCIVTPTISGQTARLISNFRPKVPIYAVSPNEWARRKMQIYWGVTSVAGYEEDSTENIISHAMYIVRRENLVKKGDIVVFTAGDPATNMVNGEGAVTNIMQVIQAK
;
A
#
# COMPACT_ATOMS: atom_id res chain seq x y z
N MET A 1 9.51 8.30 2.17
CA MET A 1 10.36 9.49 2.03
C MET A 1 10.60 10.09 3.40
N GLY A 2 11.74 10.71 3.67
CA GLY A 2 12.10 11.28 4.96
C GLY A 2 13.44 12.04 4.88
N PRO A 3 14.06 12.40 6.01
CA PRO A 3 15.25 13.27 6.03
C PRO A 3 16.40 12.84 5.10
N ASN A 4 16.63 11.55 4.93
CA ASN A 4 17.70 11.05 4.03
C ASN A 4 17.36 11.20 2.54
N THR A 5 16.16 11.59 2.20
CA THR A 5 15.68 11.73 0.82
C THR A 5 15.35 13.17 0.44
N ASP A 6 15.78 14.13 1.26
CA ASP A 6 15.58 15.57 1.03
C ASP A 6 16.60 16.14 0.01
N ASP A 7 17.61 15.35 -0.35
CA ASP A 7 18.61 15.68 -1.35
C ASP A 7 18.24 15.17 -2.75
N GLU A 8 18.44 16.02 -3.77
CA GLU A 8 18.10 15.67 -5.17
C GLU A 8 18.91 14.51 -5.72
N GLU A 9 20.18 14.40 -5.35
CA GLU A 9 21.05 13.32 -5.81
C GLU A 9 20.56 11.97 -5.25
N MET A 10 20.19 11.95 -3.96
CA MET A 10 19.63 10.75 -3.34
C MET A 10 18.28 10.39 -3.93
N MET A 11 17.38 11.37 -4.14
CA MET A 11 16.09 11.13 -4.80
C MET A 11 16.29 10.49 -6.18
N ARG A 12 17.23 10.99 -6.96
CA ARG A 12 17.60 10.49 -8.29
C ARG A 12 18.17 9.06 -8.23
N LYS A 13 19.00 8.76 -7.22
CA LYS A 13 19.53 7.42 -6.97
C LYS A 13 18.43 6.43 -6.65
N LEU A 14 17.48 6.79 -5.78
CA LEU A 14 16.35 5.91 -5.43
C LEU A 14 15.46 5.59 -6.64
N VAL A 15 15.14 6.61 -7.46
CA VAL A 15 14.37 6.40 -8.70
C VAL A 15 15.11 5.47 -9.65
N LYS A 16 16.41 5.69 -9.87
CA LYS A 16 17.24 4.83 -10.75
C LYS A 16 17.47 3.43 -10.17
N ALA A 17 17.42 3.29 -8.84
CA ALA A 17 17.54 2.00 -8.16
C ALA A 17 16.29 1.12 -8.30
N GLY A 18 15.16 1.67 -8.77
CA GLY A 18 13.90 0.95 -9.03
C GLY A 18 12.75 1.35 -8.10
N MET A 19 12.74 2.56 -7.56
CA MET A 19 11.59 3.09 -6.84
C MET A 19 10.47 3.45 -7.83
N ASP A 20 9.31 2.83 -7.70
CA ASP A 20 8.11 3.06 -8.52
C ASP A 20 7.10 3.99 -7.86
N VAL A 21 7.01 3.93 -6.53
CA VAL A 21 6.08 4.75 -5.73
C VAL A 21 6.82 5.38 -4.56
N ALA A 22 6.70 6.68 -4.42
CA ALA A 22 7.23 7.43 -3.28
C ALA A 22 6.12 7.63 -2.23
N ARG A 23 6.32 7.08 -1.02
CA ARG A 23 5.41 7.21 0.12
C ARG A 23 5.80 8.39 0.99
N PHE A 24 4.85 9.27 1.26
CA PHE A 24 4.96 10.42 2.16
C PHE A 24 4.10 10.17 3.40
N ASN A 25 4.76 9.99 4.55
CA ASN A 25 4.07 9.69 5.81
C ASN A 25 3.71 10.98 6.55
N PHE A 26 2.42 11.28 6.62
CA PHE A 26 1.88 12.49 7.27
C PHE A 26 1.74 12.35 8.80
N SER A 27 2.21 11.23 9.37
CA SER A 27 2.45 11.16 10.82
C SER A 27 3.64 12.00 11.27
N HIS A 28 4.50 12.42 10.34
CA HIS A 28 5.73 13.18 10.59
C HIS A 28 5.83 14.39 9.65
N GLY A 29 6.44 15.47 10.16
CA GLY A 29 6.61 16.72 9.43
C GLY A 29 5.31 17.50 9.27
N ASP A 30 5.41 18.65 8.65
CA ASP A 30 4.27 19.49 8.30
C ASP A 30 4.05 19.56 6.77
N HIS A 31 3.02 20.29 6.34
CA HIS A 31 2.67 20.41 4.92
C HIS A 31 3.79 21.08 4.09
N GLU A 32 4.55 22.00 4.68
CA GLU A 32 5.62 22.70 3.97
C GLU A 32 6.80 21.75 3.69
N GLU A 33 7.24 20.99 4.69
CA GLU A 33 8.26 19.95 4.52
C GLU A 33 7.85 18.89 3.50
N GLN A 34 6.61 18.40 3.60
CA GLN A 34 6.09 17.40 2.66
C GLN A 34 6.03 17.97 1.24
N LYS A 35 5.62 19.23 1.08
CA LYS A 35 5.59 19.91 -0.22
C LYS A 35 6.96 19.98 -0.87
N ILE A 36 7.98 20.40 -0.13
CA ILE A 36 9.37 20.49 -0.64
C ILE A 36 9.82 19.13 -1.20
N ARG A 37 9.59 18.02 -0.44
CA ARG A 37 9.93 16.67 -0.88
C ARG A 37 9.14 16.21 -2.10
N MET A 38 7.83 16.53 -2.15
CA MET A 38 6.98 16.20 -3.30
C MET A 38 7.41 16.98 -4.55
N ASP A 39 7.74 18.25 -4.42
CA ASP A 39 8.19 19.08 -5.55
C ASP A 39 9.55 18.60 -6.08
N LEU A 40 10.45 18.19 -5.19
CA LEU A 40 11.71 17.55 -5.56
C LEU A 40 11.49 16.26 -6.37
N LEU A 41 10.60 15.37 -5.91
CA LEU A 41 10.23 14.16 -6.65
C LEU A 41 9.64 14.50 -8.02
N LYS A 42 8.71 15.46 -8.08
CA LYS A 42 8.09 15.91 -9.36
C LYS A 42 9.13 16.42 -10.35
N LYS A 43 10.14 17.17 -9.87
CA LYS A 43 11.28 17.62 -10.68
C LYS A 43 12.06 16.41 -11.23
N VAL A 44 12.51 15.50 -10.36
CA VAL A 44 13.33 14.35 -10.71
C VAL A 44 12.61 13.41 -11.69
N ARG A 45 11.33 13.06 -11.43
CA ARG A 45 10.56 12.19 -12.33
C ARG A 45 10.34 12.79 -13.71
N LYS A 46 10.16 14.13 -13.79
CA LYS A 46 10.03 14.85 -15.07
C LYS A 46 11.31 14.79 -15.88
N GLU A 47 12.45 15.03 -15.24
CA GLU A 47 13.77 14.99 -15.90
C GLU A 47 14.13 13.58 -16.38
N LEU A 48 13.85 12.56 -15.56
CA LEU A 48 14.10 11.17 -15.92
C LEU A 48 13.03 10.59 -16.85
N LYS A 49 11.91 11.30 -17.08
CA LYS A 49 10.74 10.85 -17.87
C LYS A 49 10.14 9.55 -17.34
N LEU A 50 10.20 9.33 -16.03
CA LEU A 50 9.65 8.15 -15.36
C LEU A 50 8.35 8.50 -14.62
N PRO A 51 7.32 7.67 -14.68
CA PRO A 51 6.01 7.95 -14.08
C PRO A 51 5.94 7.56 -12.60
N ILE A 52 6.87 8.03 -11.78
CA ILE A 52 6.90 7.72 -10.35
C ILE A 52 5.65 8.28 -9.67
N ALA A 53 4.92 7.43 -8.95
CA ALA A 53 3.70 7.79 -8.25
C ALA A 53 3.96 8.42 -6.87
N ILE A 54 3.00 9.19 -6.39
CA ILE A 54 3.00 9.78 -5.05
C ILE A 54 1.89 9.13 -4.23
N LEU A 55 2.26 8.54 -3.09
CA LEU A 55 1.36 7.96 -2.12
C LEU A 55 1.42 8.77 -0.82
N LEU A 56 0.29 9.37 -0.43
CA LEU A 56 0.09 10.02 0.86
C LEU A 56 -0.39 8.98 1.87
N ASP A 57 0.37 8.78 2.94
CA ASP A 57 0.00 7.88 4.04
C ASP A 57 -0.52 8.73 5.21
N THR A 58 -1.81 8.59 5.53
CA THR A 58 -2.46 9.38 6.58
C THR A 58 -1.99 8.95 7.96
N LYS A 59 -2.06 9.87 8.91
CA LYS A 59 -1.77 9.55 10.31
C LYS A 59 -2.82 8.59 10.89
N GLY A 60 -4.09 8.83 10.58
CA GLY A 60 -5.21 8.07 11.09
C GLY A 60 -5.56 8.35 12.55
N PRO A 61 -6.67 7.77 13.02
CA PRO A 61 -7.14 7.93 14.39
C PRO A 61 -6.39 7.02 15.37
N GLU A 62 -5.44 7.57 16.08
CA GLU A 62 -4.66 6.88 17.11
C GLU A 62 -5.08 7.29 18.52
N ILE A 63 -5.02 6.35 19.47
CA ILE A 63 -5.06 6.63 20.90
C ILE A 63 -3.60 6.79 21.36
N ARG A 64 -3.33 7.87 22.11
CA ARG A 64 -1.97 8.13 22.62
C ARG A 64 -1.99 8.52 24.10
N THR A 65 -0.90 8.20 24.81
CA THR A 65 -0.65 8.76 26.14
C THR A 65 -0.42 10.27 26.04
N GLY A 66 -0.63 10.96 27.15
CA GLY A 66 -0.38 12.40 27.29
C GLY A 66 1.09 12.73 27.52
N ILE A 67 1.28 13.92 28.10
CA ILE A 67 2.59 14.41 28.56
C ILE A 67 2.91 13.87 29.93
N LEU A 68 4.19 13.81 30.28
CA LEU A 68 4.70 13.37 31.56
C LEU A 68 5.37 14.54 32.29
N GLU A 69 5.35 14.51 33.63
CA GLU A 69 5.96 15.50 34.51
C GLU A 69 7.41 15.79 34.11
N GLY A 70 7.75 17.07 33.95
CA GLY A 70 9.08 17.51 33.55
C GLY A 70 9.56 17.01 32.19
N GLY A 71 8.69 16.40 31.38
CA GLY A 71 9.06 15.84 30.07
C GLY A 71 9.91 14.56 30.14
N GLN A 72 10.16 14.02 31.32
CA GLN A 72 11.01 12.86 31.53
C GLN A 72 10.25 11.56 31.30
N LYS A 73 10.98 10.51 30.86
CA LYS A 73 10.44 9.15 30.83
C LYS A 73 10.24 8.65 32.26
N VAL A 74 9.21 7.84 32.47
CA VAL A 74 8.94 7.17 33.74
C VAL A 74 9.04 5.66 33.54
N TYR A 75 9.48 4.94 34.58
CA TYR A 75 9.54 3.49 34.55
C TYR A 75 8.27 2.91 35.20
N LEU A 76 7.60 2.00 34.51
CA LEU A 76 6.46 1.25 35.02
C LEU A 76 6.95 -0.12 35.52
N GLU A 77 6.84 -0.35 36.82
CA GLU A 77 7.22 -1.62 37.42
C GLU A 77 6.22 -2.72 37.15
N GLU A 78 6.67 -3.91 36.81
CA GLU A 78 5.82 -5.09 36.65
C GLU A 78 5.07 -5.38 37.99
N GLY A 79 3.77 -5.70 37.86
CA GLY A 79 2.88 -5.92 39.00
C GLY A 79 2.39 -4.64 39.69
N SER A 80 2.86 -3.44 39.32
CA SER A 80 2.32 -2.18 39.84
C SER A 80 0.96 -1.85 39.20
N ARG A 81 0.25 -0.87 39.80
CA ARG A 81 -0.96 -0.29 39.21
C ARG A 81 -0.61 0.94 38.42
N PHE A 82 -1.21 1.07 37.25
CA PHE A 82 -1.10 2.23 36.38
C PHE A 82 -2.49 2.64 35.86
N THR A 83 -2.81 3.93 35.91
CA THR A 83 -4.13 4.44 35.53
C THR A 83 -4.04 5.29 34.27
N LEU A 84 -4.82 4.94 33.23
CA LEU A 84 -5.06 5.77 32.07
C LEU A 84 -6.32 6.61 32.31
N THR A 85 -6.21 7.93 32.23
CA THR A 85 -7.32 8.85 32.51
C THR A 85 -7.71 9.71 31.32
N THR A 86 -8.98 10.08 31.24
CA THR A 86 -9.49 11.07 30.27
C THR A 86 -9.26 12.52 30.73
N GLU A 87 -8.84 12.72 31.99
CA GLU A 87 -8.48 14.04 32.51
C GLU A 87 -7.13 14.49 31.92
N GLN A 88 -7.00 15.77 31.65
CA GLN A 88 -5.75 16.35 31.15
C GLN A 88 -4.83 16.65 32.35
N ILE A 89 -3.83 15.79 32.53
CA ILE A 89 -2.84 15.89 33.59
C ILE A 89 -1.43 15.73 33.03
N GLU A 90 -0.44 16.24 33.69
CA GLU A 90 0.94 15.77 33.57
C GLU A 90 1.05 14.45 34.32
N GLY A 91 1.37 13.39 33.55
CA GLY A 91 1.39 12.03 34.08
C GLY A 91 2.71 11.69 34.77
N ASN A 92 2.70 10.58 35.50
CA ASN A 92 3.87 10.01 36.19
C ASN A 92 3.84 8.47 36.09
N ASN A 93 4.59 7.78 36.94
CA ASN A 93 4.66 6.32 36.94
C ASN A 93 3.39 5.62 37.54
N THR A 94 2.38 6.35 37.97
CA THR A 94 1.12 5.79 38.51
C THR A 94 -0.10 6.16 37.69
N ARG A 95 -0.06 7.30 36.96
CA ARG A 95 -1.22 7.81 36.24
C ARG A 95 -0.77 8.65 35.03
N CYS A 96 -1.46 8.53 33.91
CA CYS A 96 -1.21 9.33 32.70
C CYS A 96 -2.51 9.63 31.98
N SER A 97 -2.61 10.84 31.40
CA SER A 97 -3.72 11.17 30.50
C SER A 97 -3.63 10.38 29.19
N GLN A 98 -4.76 10.20 28.52
CA GLN A 98 -4.83 9.64 27.18
C GLN A 98 -5.81 10.41 26.28
N THR A 99 -5.69 10.27 24.96
CA THR A 99 -6.38 11.15 23.99
C THR A 99 -7.80 10.73 23.64
N TYR A 100 -8.24 9.50 23.94
CA TYR A 100 -9.53 8.97 23.55
C TYR A 100 -10.52 8.94 24.71
N LYS A 101 -11.40 9.95 24.78
CA LYS A 101 -12.33 10.17 25.92
C LYS A 101 -13.31 9.03 26.18
N ASN A 102 -13.58 8.17 25.19
CA ASN A 102 -14.47 7.03 25.37
C ASN A 102 -13.75 5.74 25.75
N LEU A 103 -12.43 5.75 25.93
CA LEU A 103 -11.67 4.55 26.34
C LEU A 103 -12.31 3.82 27.54
N PRO A 104 -12.71 4.52 28.63
CA PRO A 104 -13.34 3.86 29.77
C PRO A 104 -14.69 3.19 29.45
N LYS A 105 -15.38 3.62 28.39
CA LYS A 105 -16.66 3.05 27.97
C LYS A 105 -16.51 1.84 27.05
N ASP A 106 -15.39 1.75 26.35
CA ASP A 106 -15.18 0.71 25.35
C ASP A 106 -14.42 -0.49 25.94
N VAL A 107 -13.61 -0.29 27.00
CA VAL A 107 -12.86 -1.38 27.66
C VAL A 107 -13.61 -1.93 28.88
N LYS A 108 -13.31 -3.18 29.22
CA LYS A 108 -13.84 -3.88 30.40
C LYS A 108 -12.73 -4.56 31.19
N VAL A 109 -13.02 -4.94 32.42
CA VAL A 109 -12.11 -5.71 33.28
C VAL A 109 -11.65 -6.99 32.56
N GLY A 110 -10.34 -7.22 32.55
CA GLY A 110 -9.67 -8.32 31.88
C GLY A 110 -9.15 -8.00 30.49
N ASP A 111 -9.55 -6.87 29.88
CA ASP A 111 -9.01 -6.47 28.58
C ASP A 111 -7.52 -6.11 28.68
N THR A 112 -6.79 -6.33 27.59
CA THR A 112 -5.38 -5.98 27.45
C THR A 112 -5.25 -4.59 26.81
N ILE A 113 -4.36 -3.77 27.34
CA ILE A 113 -3.93 -2.52 26.75
C ILE A 113 -2.43 -2.60 26.51
N LEU A 114 -2.00 -2.24 25.30
CA LEU A 114 -0.61 -2.20 24.89
C LEU A 114 -0.17 -0.76 24.68
N ILE A 115 1.02 -0.41 25.15
CA ILE A 115 1.60 0.94 24.97
C ILE A 115 2.97 0.82 24.32
N ASP A 116 3.31 1.80 23.48
CA ASP A 116 4.61 1.90 22.78
C ASP A 116 4.90 0.63 21.96
N ASP A 117 4.06 0.35 20.98
CA ASP A 117 4.16 -0.81 20.08
C ASP A 117 4.21 -2.17 20.82
N GLY A 118 3.56 -2.23 21.98
CA GLY A 118 3.45 -3.44 22.78
C GLY A 118 4.64 -3.68 23.72
N LEU A 119 5.58 -2.73 23.84
CA LEU A 119 6.68 -2.82 24.81
C LEU A 119 6.19 -2.84 26.25
N ILE A 120 5.07 -2.17 26.54
CA ILE A 120 4.41 -2.17 27.84
C ILE A 120 3.05 -2.82 27.66
N GLN A 121 2.76 -3.81 28.52
CA GLN A 121 1.47 -4.50 28.55
C GLN A 121 0.76 -4.28 29.87
N LEU A 122 -0.50 -3.89 29.78
CA LEU A 122 -1.40 -3.66 30.90
C LEU A 122 -2.61 -4.59 30.79
N THR A 123 -3.17 -4.98 31.95
CA THR A 123 -4.50 -5.62 32.04
C THR A 123 -5.43 -4.74 32.85
N VAL A 124 -6.62 -4.51 32.36
CA VAL A 124 -7.66 -3.69 33.01
C VAL A 124 -8.16 -4.39 34.28
N GLU A 125 -8.04 -3.73 35.44
CA GLU A 125 -8.55 -4.21 36.74
C GLU A 125 -9.87 -3.55 37.15
N ASN A 126 -10.03 -2.27 36.82
CA ASN A 126 -11.24 -1.51 37.14
C ASN A 126 -11.45 -0.38 36.14
N VAL A 127 -12.70 0.03 35.96
CA VAL A 127 -13.09 1.12 35.05
C VAL A 127 -14.06 2.05 35.80
N THR A 128 -13.84 3.35 35.70
CA THR A 128 -14.76 4.41 36.16
C THR A 128 -15.21 5.25 34.96
N ASP A 129 -15.91 6.33 35.18
CA ASP A 129 -16.33 7.24 34.09
C ASP A 129 -15.15 7.93 33.39
N THR A 130 -14.04 8.13 34.10
CA THR A 130 -12.85 8.84 33.59
C THR A 130 -11.59 8.01 33.56
N ASP A 131 -11.50 6.94 34.34
CA ASP A 131 -10.27 6.21 34.60
C ASP A 131 -10.36 4.74 34.17
N VAL A 132 -9.29 4.26 33.61
CA VAL A 132 -9.04 2.82 33.36
C VAL A 132 -7.85 2.43 34.25
N VAL A 133 -8.14 1.74 35.35
CA VAL A 133 -7.14 1.26 36.31
C VAL A 133 -6.61 -0.08 35.82
N CYS A 134 -5.32 -0.19 35.61
CA CYS A 134 -4.66 -1.37 35.06
C CYS A 134 -3.59 -1.93 35.98
N ARG A 135 -3.33 -3.23 35.83
CA ARG A 135 -2.13 -3.92 36.32
C ARG A 135 -1.08 -3.93 35.22
N VAL A 136 0.15 -3.56 35.54
CA VAL A 136 1.30 -3.70 34.63
C VAL A 136 1.70 -5.18 34.58
N VAL A 137 1.54 -5.79 33.38
CA VAL A 137 1.92 -7.20 33.12
C VAL A 137 3.35 -7.28 32.64
N ASN A 138 3.74 -6.39 31.71
CA ASN A 138 5.12 -6.21 31.26
C ASN A 138 5.46 -4.74 31.44
N GLY A 139 6.44 -4.45 32.30
CA GLY A 139 6.89 -3.12 32.61
C GLY A 139 7.91 -2.58 31.61
N GLY A 140 8.28 -1.29 31.79
CA GLY A 140 9.27 -0.65 30.94
C GLY A 140 9.28 0.87 31.04
N GLU A 141 10.15 1.50 30.28
CA GLU A 141 10.21 2.96 30.16
C GLU A 141 9.04 3.50 29.33
N LEU A 142 8.18 4.29 29.94
CA LEU A 142 7.11 5.02 29.27
C LEU A 142 7.57 6.44 28.91
N GLY A 143 7.59 6.75 27.60
CA GLY A 143 7.78 8.10 27.09
C GLY A 143 6.46 8.85 26.89
N GLN A 144 6.55 10.13 26.51
CA GLN A 144 5.37 10.96 26.21
C GLN A 144 4.74 10.58 24.85
N LYS A 145 3.41 10.78 24.75
CA LYS A 145 2.64 10.67 23.50
C LYS A 145 2.81 9.33 22.78
N LYS A 146 2.96 8.24 23.54
CA LYS A 146 3.11 6.89 23.03
C LYS A 146 1.77 6.31 22.58
N GLY A 147 1.78 5.52 21.50
CA GLY A 147 0.60 4.83 20.99
C GLY A 147 -0.02 3.90 22.03
N ILE A 148 -1.34 3.83 22.06
CA ILE A 148 -2.11 2.90 22.88
C ILE A 148 -2.93 2.02 21.92
N ASN A 149 -2.74 0.71 22.02
CA ASN A 149 -3.52 -0.29 21.30
C ASN A 149 -4.38 -1.07 22.31
N VAL A 150 -5.58 -1.45 21.87
CA VAL A 150 -6.53 -2.22 22.68
C VAL A 150 -6.99 -3.44 21.89
N PRO A 151 -6.17 -4.51 21.86
CA PRO A 151 -6.45 -5.70 21.06
C PRO A 151 -7.81 -6.33 21.42
N ASN A 152 -8.57 -6.74 20.39
CA ASN A 152 -9.89 -7.37 20.51
C ASN A 152 -11.00 -6.49 21.13
N VAL A 153 -10.78 -5.18 21.27
CA VAL A 153 -11.80 -4.23 21.70
C VAL A 153 -12.22 -3.36 20.52
N GLU A 154 -13.52 -3.24 20.30
CA GLU A 154 -14.08 -2.34 19.30
C GLU A 154 -14.05 -0.90 19.82
N VAL A 155 -13.11 -0.08 19.31
CA VAL A 155 -12.98 1.32 19.66
C VAL A 155 -13.73 2.21 18.65
N LYS A 156 -14.56 3.12 19.16
CA LYS A 156 -15.42 4.01 18.36
C LYS A 156 -14.70 5.30 17.95
N LEU A 157 -13.52 5.14 17.33
CA LEU A 157 -12.78 6.26 16.74
C LEU A 157 -13.41 6.68 15.41
N PRO A 158 -13.30 7.97 15.02
CA PRO A 158 -13.74 8.41 13.69
C PRO A 158 -12.94 7.70 12.60
N ALA A 159 -13.52 7.54 11.41
CA ALA A 159 -12.83 6.94 10.28
C ALA A 159 -11.61 7.76 9.83
N ILE A 160 -11.75 9.08 9.81
CA ILE A 160 -10.70 10.06 9.51
C ILE A 160 -10.73 11.19 10.53
N THR A 161 -9.56 11.66 10.93
CA THR A 161 -9.43 12.78 11.87
C THR A 161 -9.61 14.13 11.14
N LYS A 162 -9.75 15.21 11.92
CA LYS A 162 -9.73 16.57 11.35
C LYS A 162 -8.41 16.89 10.65
N GLN A 163 -7.29 16.33 11.16
CA GLN A 163 -6.00 16.50 10.55
C GLN A 163 -5.91 15.71 9.23
N ASP A 164 -6.33 14.45 9.21
CA ASP A 164 -6.35 13.65 7.98
C ASP A 164 -7.16 14.33 6.87
N LYS A 165 -8.30 14.98 7.21
CA LYS A 165 -9.07 15.77 6.24
C LYS A 165 -8.24 16.90 5.63
N LYS A 166 -7.46 17.63 6.44
CA LYS A 166 -6.57 18.69 5.95
C LYS A 166 -5.45 18.12 5.08
N ASP A 167 -4.87 17.00 5.50
CA ASP A 167 -3.79 16.33 4.80
C ASP A 167 -4.26 15.80 3.44
N ILE A 168 -5.46 15.23 3.37
CA ILE A 168 -6.08 14.76 2.12
C ILE A 168 -6.34 15.94 1.16
N LEU A 169 -6.90 17.05 1.65
CA LEU A 169 -7.12 18.24 0.82
C LEU A 169 -5.80 18.80 0.28
N PHE A 170 -4.79 18.92 1.12
CA PHE A 170 -3.44 19.27 0.69
C PHE A 170 -2.89 18.29 -0.36
N GLY A 171 -3.09 16.99 -0.16
CA GLY A 171 -2.68 15.95 -1.12
C GLY A 171 -3.33 16.12 -2.49
N ILE A 172 -4.64 16.45 -2.53
CA ILE A 172 -5.35 16.76 -3.78
C ILE A 172 -4.69 17.93 -4.51
N GLU A 173 -4.40 19.04 -3.80
CA GLU A 173 -3.70 20.20 -4.35
C GLU A 173 -2.31 19.85 -4.88
N GLN A 174 -1.61 18.92 -4.21
CA GLN A 174 -0.31 18.45 -4.65
C GLN A 174 -0.36 17.44 -5.80
N GLY A 175 -1.54 16.97 -6.22
CA GLY A 175 -1.69 16.02 -7.32
C GLY A 175 -1.11 14.64 -7.00
N ILE A 176 -1.43 14.11 -5.83
CA ILE A 176 -1.06 12.74 -5.43
C ILE A 176 -1.83 11.69 -6.24
N ASP A 177 -1.32 10.48 -6.28
CA ASP A 177 -1.90 9.36 -7.03
C ASP A 177 -2.65 8.38 -6.11
N PHE A 178 -2.19 8.24 -4.85
CA PHE A 178 -2.75 7.31 -3.88
C PHE A 178 -2.87 7.94 -2.49
N ILE A 179 -3.87 7.48 -1.74
CA ILE A 179 -3.97 7.65 -0.30
C ILE A 179 -3.87 6.27 0.35
N ALA A 180 -2.91 6.06 1.25
CA ALA A 180 -2.89 4.95 2.17
C ALA A 180 -3.62 5.38 3.45
N ALA A 181 -4.82 4.85 3.65
CA ALA A 181 -5.68 5.18 4.78
C ALA A 181 -5.30 4.33 5.99
N SER A 182 -4.82 4.97 7.07
CA SER A 182 -4.39 4.29 8.29
C SER A 182 -5.56 3.84 9.16
N PHE A 183 -5.38 2.74 9.87
CA PHE A 183 -6.32 2.15 10.84
C PHE A 183 -7.72 1.89 10.29
N VAL A 184 -7.82 1.43 9.05
CA VAL A 184 -9.11 1.08 8.44
C VAL A 184 -9.71 -0.11 9.18
N ARG A 185 -10.93 0.07 9.73
CA ARG A 185 -11.68 -0.94 10.46
C ARG A 185 -12.82 -1.55 9.65
N ASN A 186 -13.42 -0.76 8.76
CA ASN A 186 -14.60 -1.14 8.00
C ASN A 186 -14.65 -0.45 6.62
N ALA A 187 -15.64 -0.81 5.82
CA ALA A 187 -15.84 -0.25 4.47
C ALA A 187 -16.34 1.19 4.48
N GLU A 188 -17.00 1.61 5.55
CA GLU A 188 -17.58 2.94 5.73
C GLU A 188 -16.47 3.99 5.78
N ALA A 189 -15.34 3.68 6.43
CA ALA A 189 -14.15 4.54 6.45
C ALA A 189 -13.63 4.86 5.04
N ILE A 190 -13.58 3.85 4.16
CA ILE A 190 -13.16 4.03 2.77
C ILE A 190 -14.16 4.89 1.98
N LYS A 191 -15.46 4.70 2.22
CA LYS A 191 -16.51 5.49 1.57
C LYS A 191 -16.42 6.97 1.96
N GLU A 192 -16.21 7.28 3.25
CA GLU A 192 -16.04 8.65 3.75
C GLU A 192 -14.85 9.34 3.06
N ILE A 193 -13.70 8.65 2.92
CA ILE A 193 -12.54 9.19 2.20
C ILE A 193 -12.88 9.44 0.73
N LYS A 194 -13.52 8.47 0.05
CA LYS A 194 -13.89 8.62 -1.36
C LYS A 194 -14.91 9.74 -1.60
N GLU A 195 -15.83 9.97 -0.66
CA GLU A 195 -16.75 11.10 -0.71
C GLU A 195 -16.01 12.44 -0.56
N LEU A 196 -15.06 12.53 0.37
CA LEU A 196 -14.21 13.71 0.52
C LEU A 196 -13.41 13.99 -0.76
N LEU A 197 -12.83 12.96 -1.37
CA LEU A 197 -12.10 13.08 -2.64
C LEU A 197 -13.00 13.60 -3.76
N ARG A 198 -14.18 13.00 -3.97
CA ARG A 198 -15.13 13.45 -5.00
C ARG A 198 -15.58 14.88 -4.82
N ALA A 199 -15.87 15.28 -3.57
CA ALA A 199 -16.30 16.65 -3.27
C ALA A 199 -15.22 17.71 -3.53
N ASN A 200 -13.95 17.31 -3.71
CA ASN A 200 -12.81 18.22 -3.85
C ASN A 200 -11.96 17.97 -5.12
N GLY A 201 -12.51 17.28 -6.12
CA GLY A 201 -11.81 17.05 -7.40
C GLY A 201 -10.71 15.98 -7.37
N GLY A 202 -10.75 15.10 -6.37
CA GLY A 202 -9.80 14.02 -6.18
C GLY A 202 -10.29 12.63 -6.66
N GLU A 203 -11.27 12.55 -7.57
CA GLU A 203 -11.90 11.28 -8.00
C GLU A 203 -10.92 10.28 -8.61
N ARG A 204 -9.80 10.80 -9.13
CA ARG A 204 -8.74 9.97 -9.74
C ARG A 204 -7.76 9.39 -8.73
N ILE A 205 -7.83 9.78 -7.47
CA ILE A 205 -6.93 9.29 -6.42
C ILE A 205 -7.45 7.96 -5.90
N ASP A 206 -6.61 6.92 -5.93
CA ASP A 206 -6.98 5.60 -5.42
C ASP A 206 -6.75 5.50 -3.91
N VAL A 207 -7.68 4.85 -3.22
CA VAL A 207 -7.62 4.64 -1.77
C VAL A 207 -7.14 3.24 -1.44
N ILE A 208 -5.96 3.15 -0.82
CA ILE A 208 -5.34 1.91 -0.33
C ILE A 208 -5.69 1.77 1.15
N ALA A 209 -6.44 0.73 1.51
CA ALA A 209 -6.79 0.46 2.90
C ALA A 209 -5.63 -0.20 3.64
N LYS A 210 -5.13 0.41 4.71
CA LYS A 210 -4.12 -0.21 5.58
C LYS A 210 -4.80 -1.10 6.61
N ILE A 211 -4.44 -2.37 6.62
CA ILE A 211 -4.94 -3.36 7.57
C ILE A 211 -3.94 -3.48 8.71
N GLU A 212 -4.30 -2.91 9.85
CA GLU A 212 -3.45 -2.66 11.01
C GLU A 212 -4.03 -3.20 12.32
N ASN A 213 -5.28 -3.72 12.29
CA ASN A 213 -6.00 -4.14 13.48
C ASN A 213 -6.89 -5.37 13.23
N ALA A 214 -7.34 -6.01 14.31
CA ALA A 214 -8.16 -7.21 14.26
C ALA A 214 -9.53 -6.99 13.59
N GLU A 215 -10.15 -5.82 13.81
CA GLU A 215 -11.44 -5.47 13.21
C GLU A 215 -11.33 -5.36 11.69
N GLY A 216 -10.27 -4.71 11.17
CA GLY A 216 -9.98 -4.64 9.74
C GLY A 216 -9.79 -6.02 9.10
N VAL A 217 -9.12 -6.93 9.80
CA VAL A 217 -8.98 -8.34 9.35
C VAL A 217 -10.34 -9.04 9.31
N HIS A 218 -11.19 -8.83 10.32
CA HIS A 218 -12.53 -9.40 10.36
C HIS A 218 -13.41 -8.89 9.20
N ASN A 219 -13.33 -7.61 8.89
CA ASN A 219 -14.12 -6.93 7.86
C ASN A 219 -13.47 -6.94 6.47
N ILE A 220 -12.39 -7.70 6.27
CA ILE A 220 -11.51 -7.58 5.09
C ILE A 220 -12.25 -7.68 3.76
N ASP A 221 -13.26 -8.55 3.62
CA ASP A 221 -13.99 -8.73 2.37
C ASP A 221 -14.77 -7.46 1.97
N LYS A 222 -15.38 -6.80 2.93
CA LYS A 222 -16.11 -5.53 2.71
C LYS A 222 -15.15 -4.39 2.41
N ILE A 223 -13.99 -4.37 3.08
CA ILE A 223 -12.93 -3.37 2.87
C ILE A 223 -12.35 -3.52 1.47
N ILE A 224 -11.97 -4.72 1.03
CA ILE A 224 -11.45 -4.98 -0.32
C ILE A 224 -12.44 -4.53 -1.40
N LYS A 225 -13.74 -4.77 -1.18
CA LYS A 225 -14.78 -4.34 -2.13
C LYS A 225 -14.85 -2.82 -2.25
N ALA A 226 -14.69 -2.08 -1.15
CA ALA A 226 -14.80 -0.63 -1.12
C ALA A 226 -13.51 0.09 -1.54
N ALA A 227 -12.34 -0.45 -1.20
CA ALA A 227 -11.02 0.13 -1.49
C ALA A 227 -10.57 -0.12 -2.93
N ASP A 228 -9.55 0.64 -3.38
CA ASP A 228 -8.91 0.45 -4.69
C ASP A 228 -7.70 -0.48 -4.59
N GLY A 229 -7.14 -0.63 -3.40
CA GLY A 229 -6.09 -1.58 -3.05
C GLY A 229 -6.01 -1.76 -1.53
N VAL A 230 -5.10 -2.61 -1.09
CA VAL A 230 -4.88 -2.91 0.33
C VAL A 230 -3.39 -2.87 0.66
N MET A 231 -3.05 -2.44 1.87
CA MET A 231 -1.70 -2.57 2.43
C MET A 231 -1.75 -3.44 3.68
N VAL A 232 -0.96 -4.49 3.70
CA VAL A 232 -0.73 -5.30 4.91
C VAL A 232 0.37 -4.62 5.71
N ALA A 233 -0.01 -3.82 6.70
CA ALA A 233 0.91 -3.04 7.54
C ALA A 233 1.29 -3.87 8.77
N ARG A 234 2.31 -4.72 8.59
CA ARG A 234 2.65 -5.80 9.53
C ARG A 234 3.15 -5.31 10.88
N GLY A 235 3.73 -4.10 10.94
CA GLY A 235 4.18 -3.48 12.20
C GLY A 235 3.02 -3.33 13.18
N ASP A 236 2.06 -2.47 12.84
CA ASP A 236 0.89 -2.19 13.68
C ASP A 236 0.00 -3.43 13.84
N LEU A 237 -0.18 -4.20 12.75
CA LEU A 237 -0.94 -5.44 12.80
C LEU A 237 -0.35 -6.45 13.81
N GLY A 238 0.99 -6.53 13.92
CA GLY A 238 1.68 -7.43 14.85
C GLY A 238 1.61 -6.99 16.31
N VAL A 239 1.22 -5.74 16.58
CA VAL A 239 0.87 -5.27 17.92
C VAL A 239 -0.53 -5.70 18.32
N GLU A 240 -1.50 -5.56 17.39
CA GLU A 240 -2.92 -5.88 17.62
C GLU A 240 -3.22 -7.39 17.60
N ILE A 241 -2.44 -8.15 16.86
CA ILE A 241 -2.63 -9.59 16.66
C ILE A 241 -1.35 -10.34 17.05
N PRO A 242 -1.45 -11.51 17.73
CA PRO A 242 -0.27 -12.29 18.07
C PRO A 242 0.64 -12.53 16.87
N ALA A 243 1.93 -12.20 17.00
CA ALA A 243 2.89 -12.16 15.91
C ALA A 243 2.94 -13.45 15.07
N HIS A 244 2.77 -14.63 15.70
CA HIS A 244 2.73 -15.93 15.02
C HIS A 244 1.54 -16.11 14.06
N LYS A 245 0.49 -15.28 14.16
CA LYS A 245 -0.69 -15.30 13.27
C LYS A 245 -0.53 -14.36 12.06
N VAL A 246 0.34 -13.36 12.14
CA VAL A 246 0.52 -12.35 11.08
C VAL A 246 0.83 -12.98 9.71
N PRO A 247 1.72 -13.99 9.58
CA PRO A 247 2.01 -14.61 8.28
C PRO A 247 0.78 -15.25 7.61
N HIS A 248 -0.10 -15.89 8.39
CA HIS A 248 -1.34 -16.49 7.86
C HIS A 248 -2.32 -15.42 7.39
N ILE A 249 -2.43 -14.32 8.15
CA ILE A 249 -3.30 -13.19 7.82
C ILE A 249 -2.78 -12.49 6.55
N GLN A 250 -1.48 -12.25 6.43
CA GLN A 250 -0.85 -11.72 5.22
C GLN A 250 -1.22 -12.56 3.99
N LYS A 251 -1.00 -13.86 4.04
CA LYS A 251 -1.33 -14.79 2.94
C LYS A 251 -2.83 -14.76 2.59
N MET A 252 -3.68 -14.70 3.59
CA MET A 252 -5.14 -14.62 3.41
C MET A 252 -5.55 -13.32 2.74
N ILE A 253 -5.01 -12.16 3.17
CA ILE A 253 -5.31 -10.85 2.59
C ILE A 253 -4.82 -10.78 1.15
N ILE A 254 -3.56 -11.16 0.87
CA ILE A 254 -2.98 -11.18 -0.48
C ILE A 254 -3.87 -12.01 -1.41
N ARG A 255 -4.25 -13.22 -1.00
CA ARG A 255 -5.11 -14.10 -1.78
C ARG A 255 -6.45 -13.44 -2.09
N LYS A 256 -7.14 -12.85 -1.09
CA LYS A 256 -8.44 -12.20 -1.28
C LYS A 256 -8.37 -10.96 -2.18
N CYS A 257 -7.30 -10.17 -2.07
CA CYS A 257 -7.04 -9.05 -2.97
C CYS A 257 -6.87 -9.54 -4.41
N ASN A 258 -6.08 -10.57 -4.60
CA ASN A 258 -5.86 -11.19 -5.91
C ASN A 258 -7.15 -11.75 -6.51
N GLU A 259 -8.02 -12.41 -5.73
CA GLU A 259 -9.34 -12.89 -6.16
C GLU A 259 -10.27 -11.73 -6.60
N SER A 260 -10.07 -10.56 -6.03
CA SER A 260 -10.87 -9.36 -6.29
C SER A 260 -10.22 -8.42 -7.33
N TYR A 261 -9.12 -8.80 -7.96
CA TYR A 261 -8.34 -7.97 -8.89
C TYR A 261 -7.92 -6.62 -8.29
N LYS A 262 -7.61 -6.59 -6.97
CA LYS A 262 -7.14 -5.40 -6.26
C LYS A 262 -5.66 -5.52 -5.96
N PRO A 263 -4.85 -4.47 -6.18
CA PRO A 263 -3.45 -4.48 -5.81
C PRO A 263 -3.28 -4.58 -4.31
N VAL A 264 -2.23 -5.28 -3.89
CA VAL A 264 -1.87 -5.42 -2.48
C VAL A 264 -0.39 -5.11 -2.26
N ILE A 265 -0.13 -4.31 -1.22
CA ILE A 265 1.22 -3.92 -0.78
C ILE A 265 1.55 -4.71 0.49
N THR A 266 2.71 -5.35 0.54
CA THR A 266 3.27 -5.89 1.78
C THR A 266 4.26 -4.89 2.35
N ALA A 267 4.03 -4.47 3.60
CA ALA A 267 4.71 -3.33 4.20
C ALA A 267 5.28 -3.65 5.59
N THR A 268 6.25 -2.81 5.99
CA THR A 268 6.94 -2.73 7.28
C THR A 268 7.89 -3.89 7.58
N GLN A 269 9.04 -3.55 8.15
CA GLN A 269 10.07 -4.48 8.60
C GLN A 269 10.54 -5.49 7.52
N MET A 270 10.61 -5.04 6.26
CA MET A 270 11.02 -5.90 5.14
C MET A 270 12.54 -6.12 5.14
N LEU A 271 13.33 -5.04 5.31
CA LEU A 271 14.78 -5.05 5.37
C LEU A 271 15.28 -4.18 6.54
N ASP A 272 14.65 -4.27 7.72
CA ASP A 272 14.85 -3.39 8.87
C ASP A 272 16.33 -3.29 9.29
N SER A 273 17.07 -4.40 9.23
CA SER A 273 18.50 -4.40 9.55
C SER A 273 19.32 -3.47 8.65
N MET A 274 18.83 -3.19 7.42
CA MET A 274 19.49 -2.26 6.49
C MET A 274 19.36 -0.78 6.89
N MET A 275 18.59 -0.45 7.90
CA MET A 275 18.71 0.86 8.55
C MET A 275 20.12 1.11 9.09
N ARG A 276 20.83 0.07 9.51
CA ARG A 276 22.13 0.13 10.20
C ARG A 276 23.23 -0.65 9.51
N ALA A 277 22.88 -1.68 8.73
CA ALA A 277 23.81 -2.57 8.06
C ALA A 277 23.68 -2.49 6.52
N PRO A 278 24.80 -2.61 5.76
CA PRO A 278 24.75 -2.52 4.28
C PRO A 278 24.16 -3.76 3.61
N ARG A 279 23.82 -4.80 4.37
CA ARG A 279 23.24 -6.06 3.89
C ARG A 279 22.14 -6.52 4.83
N PRO A 280 21.04 -7.08 4.32
CA PRO A 280 19.97 -7.62 5.13
C PRO A 280 20.39 -8.96 5.76
N THR A 281 19.61 -9.41 6.73
CA THR A 281 19.66 -10.77 7.25
C THR A 281 19.07 -11.76 6.24
N ARG A 282 19.40 -13.04 6.38
CA ARG A 282 18.80 -14.10 5.55
C ARG A 282 17.28 -14.24 5.79
N ALA A 283 16.84 -13.99 7.02
CA ALA A 283 15.42 -14.01 7.37
C ALA A 283 14.63 -12.93 6.61
N GLU A 284 15.16 -11.70 6.53
CA GLU A 284 14.56 -10.60 5.79
C GLU A 284 14.50 -10.87 4.28
N VAL A 285 15.58 -11.40 3.70
CA VAL A 285 15.57 -11.81 2.28
C VAL A 285 14.48 -12.87 2.03
N THR A 286 14.35 -13.83 2.93
CA THR A 286 13.32 -14.87 2.84
C THR A 286 11.92 -14.31 2.99
N ASP A 287 11.72 -13.32 3.87
CA ASP A 287 10.44 -12.65 4.09
C ASP A 287 9.97 -11.88 2.82
N VAL A 288 10.87 -11.09 2.22
CA VAL A 288 10.58 -10.39 0.96
C VAL A 288 10.24 -11.39 -0.15
N ALA A 289 11.04 -12.43 -0.32
CA ALA A 289 10.78 -13.47 -1.33
C ALA A 289 9.44 -14.18 -1.10
N ASN A 290 9.10 -14.49 0.16
CA ASN A 290 7.81 -15.12 0.48
C ASN A 290 6.62 -14.20 0.16
N ALA A 291 6.70 -12.90 0.42
CA ALA A 291 5.65 -11.96 0.04
C ALA A 291 5.40 -11.96 -1.49
N ILE A 292 6.48 -12.06 -2.28
CA ILE A 292 6.41 -12.17 -3.74
C ILE A 292 5.77 -13.50 -4.16
N TYR A 293 6.21 -14.63 -3.59
CA TYR A 293 5.59 -15.95 -3.83
C TYR A 293 4.12 -16.00 -3.43
N ASP A 294 3.71 -15.25 -2.40
CA ASP A 294 2.30 -15.15 -1.98
C ASP A 294 1.46 -14.39 -3.02
N GLY A 295 2.09 -13.60 -3.91
CA GLY A 295 1.45 -12.85 -4.97
C GLY A 295 1.16 -11.39 -4.62
N THR A 296 1.96 -10.76 -3.75
CA THR A 296 1.89 -9.31 -3.53
C THR A 296 2.16 -8.54 -4.82
N ASP A 297 1.55 -7.37 -4.99
CA ASP A 297 1.79 -6.51 -6.16
C ASP A 297 2.98 -5.59 -5.94
N ALA A 298 3.16 -5.10 -4.72
CA ALA A 298 4.26 -4.24 -4.34
C ALA A 298 4.81 -4.61 -2.95
N ILE A 299 6.07 -4.29 -2.74
CA ILE A 299 6.80 -4.41 -1.48
C ILE A 299 7.29 -3.04 -1.05
N MET A 300 7.22 -2.72 0.25
CA MET A 300 7.46 -1.37 0.74
C MET A 300 8.61 -1.31 1.75
N LEU A 301 9.48 -0.34 1.58
CA LEU A 301 10.45 0.12 2.56
C LEU A 301 9.89 1.32 3.34
N SER A 302 10.28 1.49 4.59
CA SER A 302 9.89 2.58 5.48
C SER A 302 11.10 3.33 6.01
N GLY A 303 11.54 3.01 7.22
CA GLY A 303 12.71 3.59 7.87
C GLY A 303 14.00 3.36 7.09
N GLU A 304 14.11 2.23 6.39
CA GLU A 304 15.28 1.82 5.61
C GLU A 304 15.67 2.88 4.57
N THR A 305 14.69 3.55 3.96
CA THR A 305 14.94 4.65 3.02
C THR A 305 14.80 6.03 3.65
N ALA A 306 13.87 6.22 4.61
CA ALA A 306 13.58 7.52 5.19
C ALA A 306 14.68 8.03 6.14
N MET A 307 15.30 7.16 6.93
CA MET A 307 16.27 7.48 7.99
C MET A 307 17.47 6.52 8.02
N GLY A 308 17.44 5.42 7.29
CA GLY A 308 18.48 4.40 7.26
C GLY A 308 19.80 4.92 6.66
N LYS A 309 20.90 4.28 7.01
CA LYS A 309 22.24 4.63 6.49
C LYS A 309 22.47 4.21 5.05
N TYR A 310 21.63 3.31 4.50
CA TYR A 310 21.85 2.67 3.21
C TYR A 310 20.60 2.69 2.31
N PRO A 311 19.97 3.86 2.07
CA PRO A 311 18.68 3.94 1.38
C PRO A 311 18.71 3.41 -0.04
N GLU A 312 19.71 3.75 -0.85
CA GLU A 312 19.88 3.28 -2.22
C GLU A 312 20.08 1.75 -2.26
N GLN A 313 20.96 1.24 -1.39
CA GLN A 313 21.24 -0.19 -1.31
C GLN A 313 20.02 -1.01 -0.86
N ALA A 314 19.17 -0.44 0.00
CA ALA A 314 17.93 -1.08 0.42
C ALA A 314 16.95 -1.24 -0.76
N VAL A 315 16.77 -0.21 -1.58
CA VAL A 315 15.94 -0.31 -2.80
C VAL A 315 16.56 -1.30 -3.79
N GLN A 316 17.87 -1.22 -4.05
CA GLN A 316 18.55 -2.18 -4.93
C GLN A 316 18.43 -3.63 -4.43
N MET A 317 18.44 -3.84 -3.11
CA MET A 317 18.27 -5.18 -2.53
C MET A 317 16.84 -5.69 -2.73
N MET A 318 15.82 -4.85 -2.55
CA MET A 318 14.43 -5.21 -2.86
C MET A 318 14.28 -5.65 -4.32
N VAL A 319 14.84 -4.88 -5.26
CA VAL A 319 14.83 -5.21 -6.69
C VAL A 319 15.52 -6.55 -6.95
N LYS A 320 16.74 -6.76 -6.41
CA LYS A 320 17.48 -8.01 -6.59
C LYS A 320 16.72 -9.23 -6.05
N ILE A 321 16.05 -9.10 -4.91
CA ILE A 321 15.24 -10.18 -4.35
C ILE A 321 14.03 -10.45 -5.26
N ALA A 322 13.36 -9.42 -5.75
CA ALA A 322 12.22 -9.56 -6.66
C ALA A 322 12.64 -10.24 -7.96
N GLU A 323 13.65 -9.73 -8.66
CA GLU A 323 14.15 -10.27 -9.91
C GLU A 323 14.68 -11.72 -9.78
N SER A 324 15.26 -12.07 -8.62
CA SER A 324 15.72 -13.44 -8.39
C SER A 324 14.58 -14.40 -8.01
N THR A 325 13.46 -13.89 -7.48
CA THR A 325 12.31 -14.69 -7.00
C THR A 325 11.30 -14.95 -8.10
N GLU A 326 10.97 -13.93 -8.90
CA GLU A 326 9.91 -13.98 -9.91
C GLU A 326 10.06 -15.14 -10.92
N PRO A 327 11.26 -15.51 -11.43
CA PRO A 327 11.41 -16.65 -12.35
C PRO A 327 10.99 -17.99 -11.75
N TYR A 328 10.98 -18.11 -10.42
CA TYR A 328 10.59 -19.32 -9.70
C TYR A 328 9.13 -19.32 -9.24
N MET A 329 8.35 -18.27 -9.56
CA MET A 329 6.92 -18.25 -9.27
C MET A 329 6.19 -19.30 -10.11
N THR A 330 5.19 -19.94 -9.51
CA THR A 330 4.34 -20.91 -10.21
C THR A 330 3.21 -20.16 -10.94
N HIS A 331 3.56 -19.48 -12.06
CA HIS A 331 2.64 -18.65 -12.84
C HIS A 331 1.34 -19.36 -13.22
N LYS A 332 1.43 -20.61 -13.71
CA LYS A 332 0.27 -21.44 -14.04
C LYS A 332 -0.71 -21.60 -12.87
N ARG A 333 -0.20 -21.74 -11.64
CA ARG A 333 -1.04 -21.84 -10.45
C ARG A 333 -1.84 -20.54 -10.22
N PHE A 334 -1.24 -19.39 -10.46
CA PHE A 334 -1.94 -18.10 -10.37
C PHE A 334 -3.03 -17.98 -11.43
N LEU A 335 -2.72 -18.33 -12.67
CA LEU A 335 -3.67 -18.28 -13.78
C LEU A 335 -4.85 -19.23 -13.54
N ASP A 336 -4.58 -20.51 -13.27
CA ASP A 336 -5.62 -21.54 -13.05
C ASP A 336 -6.51 -21.18 -11.85
N TYR A 337 -5.92 -20.76 -10.75
CA TYR A 337 -6.66 -20.40 -9.54
C TYR A 337 -7.61 -19.21 -9.80
N ARG A 338 -7.14 -18.20 -10.53
CA ARG A 338 -7.94 -17.00 -10.82
C ARG A 338 -8.97 -17.22 -11.90
N ALA A 339 -8.68 -18.03 -12.89
CA ALA A 339 -9.66 -18.47 -13.89
C ALA A 339 -10.86 -19.21 -13.24
N LEU A 340 -10.60 -19.93 -12.16
CA LEU A 340 -11.64 -20.67 -11.43
C LEU A 340 -12.41 -19.82 -10.42
N ARG A 341 -11.74 -18.89 -9.73
CA ARG A 341 -12.25 -18.17 -8.55
C ARG A 341 -12.46 -16.67 -8.73
N GLY A 342 -11.86 -16.07 -9.75
CA GLY A 342 -12.04 -14.64 -10.04
C GLY A 342 -13.42 -14.30 -10.57
N ASN A 343 -13.70 -13.00 -10.64
CA ASN A 343 -14.94 -12.48 -11.24
C ASN A 343 -15.08 -12.95 -12.69
N LYS A 344 -16.18 -13.61 -13.00
CA LYS A 344 -16.48 -14.11 -14.35
C LYS A 344 -17.22 -13.03 -15.15
N ASN A 345 -16.47 -12.28 -15.92
CA ASN A 345 -16.98 -11.30 -16.88
C ASN A 345 -16.17 -11.34 -18.19
N VAL A 346 -16.59 -10.57 -19.19
CA VAL A 346 -15.92 -10.53 -20.50
C VAL A 346 -14.44 -10.19 -20.36
N SER A 347 -14.10 -9.16 -19.58
CA SER A 347 -12.70 -8.74 -19.41
C SER A 347 -11.84 -9.83 -18.79
N SER A 348 -12.33 -10.52 -17.74
CA SER A 348 -11.56 -11.61 -17.11
C SER A 348 -11.38 -12.81 -18.05
N ALA A 349 -12.39 -13.13 -18.84
CA ALA A 349 -12.31 -14.22 -19.84
C ALA A 349 -11.26 -13.91 -20.91
N VAL A 350 -11.28 -12.69 -21.47
CA VAL A 350 -10.29 -12.24 -22.46
C VAL A 350 -8.90 -12.18 -21.84
N GLY A 351 -8.77 -11.70 -20.60
CA GLY A 351 -7.48 -11.64 -19.90
C GLY A 351 -6.87 -13.02 -19.66
N VAL A 352 -7.67 -14.00 -19.21
CA VAL A 352 -7.22 -15.41 -19.08
C VAL A 352 -6.79 -15.97 -20.44
N ALA A 353 -7.59 -15.75 -21.51
CA ALA A 353 -7.26 -16.21 -22.84
C ALA A 353 -5.95 -15.58 -23.36
N ALA A 354 -5.73 -14.29 -23.09
CA ALA A 354 -4.51 -13.60 -23.52
C ALA A 354 -3.25 -14.19 -22.83
N VAL A 355 -3.29 -14.38 -21.51
CA VAL A 355 -2.17 -14.98 -20.77
C VAL A 355 -1.93 -16.43 -21.19
N GLN A 356 -3.00 -17.22 -21.37
CA GLN A 356 -2.90 -18.59 -21.87
C GLN A 356 -2.32 -18.65 -23.29
N THR A 357 -2.74 -17.74 -24.16
CA THR A 357 -2.20 -17.63 -25.55
C THR A 357 -0.71 -17.28 -25.51
N THR A 358 -0.31 -16.39 -24.62
CA THR A 358 1.11 -16.02 -24.40
C THR A 358 1.95 -17.25 -24.04
N GLU A 359 1.47 -18.08 -23.12
CA GLU A 359 2.16 -19.33 -22.75
C GLU A 359 2.20 -20.35 -23.89
N ASN A 360 1.08 -20.55 -24.58
CA ASN A 360 0.97 -21.54 -25.66
C ASN A 360 1.87 -21.22 -26.87
N LEU A 361 2.05 -19.94 -27.18
CA LEU A 361 2.88 -19.49 -28.29
C LEU A 361 4.32 -19.22 -27.92
N GLY A 362 4.67 -19.17 -26.61
CA GLY A 362 5.95 -18.65 -26.17
C GLY A 362 6.14 -17.19 -26.58
N ALA A 363 5.08 -16.37 -26.47
CA ALA A 363 5.14 -14.96 -26.84
C ALA A 363 6.09 -14.17 -25.92
N ASP A 364 6.66 -13.08 -26.47
CA ASP A 364 7.72 -12.31 -25.80
C ASP A 364 7.16 -11.28 -24.79
N CYS A 365 5.96 -10.76 -25.03
CA CYS A 365 5.31 -9.79 -24.15
C CYS A 365 3.80 -9.71 -24.34
N ILE A 366 3.13 -9.06 -23.40
CA ILE A 366 1.74 -8.62 -23.54
C ILE A 366 1.72 -7.09 -23.60
N VAL A 367 1.05 -6.53 -24.62
CA VAL A 367 0.85 -5.08 -24.75
C VAL A 367 -0.59 -4.73 -24.43
N THR A 368 -0.80 -3.78 -23.52
CA THR A 368 -2.13 -3.35 -23.06
C THR A 368 -2.33 -1.86 -23.31
N PRO A 369 -2.83 -1.44 -24.47
CA PRO A 369 -3.34 -0.09 -24.63
C PRO A 369 -4.47 0.17 -23.64
N THR A 370 -4.41 1.27 -22.88
CA THR A 370 -5.35 1.53 -21.80
C THR A 370 -5.46 3.02 -21.46
N ILE A 371 -6.66 3.50 -21.23
CA ILE A 371 -6.93 4.89 -20.80
C ILE A 371 -6.72 5.08 -19.30
N SER A 372 -7.17 4.11 -18.49
CA SER A 372 -7.20 4.20 -17.01
C SER A 372 -6.25 3.22 -16.30
N GLY A 373 -5.60 2.29 -17.03
CA GLY A 373 -4.79 1.23 -16.45
C GLY A 373 -5.57 -0.03 -16.07
N GLN A 374 -6.88 -0.10 -16.27
CA GLN A 374 -7.68 -1.26 -15.84
C GLN A 374 -7.30 -2.55 -16.56
N THR A 375 -7.07 -2.52 -17.88
CA THR A 375 -6.62 -3.68 -18.65
C THR A 375 -5.26 -4.18 -18.13
N ALA A 376 -4.30 -3.28 -17.92
CA ALA A 376 -2.99 -3.63 -17.38
C ALA A 376 -3.09 -4.27 -15.99
N ARG A 377 -3.94 -3.71 -15.10
CA ARG A 377 -4.21 -4.28 -13.77
C ARG A 377 -4.78 -5.70 -13.86
N LEU A 378 -5.72 -5.91 -14.76
CA LEU A 378 -6.33 -7.22 -14.98
C LEU A 378 -5.28 -8.25 -15.41
N ILE A 379 -4.47 -7.94 -16.43
CA ILE A 379 -3.42 -8.83 -16.94
C ILE A 379 -2.35 -9.07 -15.87
N SER A 380 -1.88 -8.02 -15.19
CA SER A 380 -0.93 -8.11 -14.08
C SER A 380 -1.40 -9.10 -13.01
N ASN A 381 -2.69 -9.10 -12.73
CA ASN A 381 -3.28 -9.98 -11.72
C ASN A 381 -3.14 -11.46 -12.07
N PHE A 382 -3.09 -11.85 -13.32
CA PHE A 382 -2.85 -13.23 -13.77
C PHE A 382 -1.38 -13.66 -13.68
N ARG A 383 -0.45 -12.74 -13.39
CA ARG A 383 0.98 -13.03 -13.24
C ARG A 383 1.58 -13.76 -14.45
N PRO A 384 1.50 -13.21 -15.68
CA PRO A 384 2.14 -13.81 -16.83
C PRO A 384 3.66 -13.92 -16.63
N LYS A 385 4.31 -14.86 -17.33
CA LYS A 385 5.78 -15.01 -17.30
C LYS A 385 6.52 -13.93 -18.07
N VAL A 386 5.82 -13.23 -18.94
CA VAL A 386 6.38 -12.21 -19.83
C VAL A 386 6.03 -10.82 -19.33
N PRO A 387 6.80 -9.78 -19.69
CA PRO A 387 6.52 -8.41 -19.31
C PRO A 387 5.18 -7.92 -19.88
N ILE A 388 4.54 -6.99 -19.15
CA ILE A 388 3.32 -6.30 -19.58
C ILE A 388 3.70 -4.85 -19.89
N TYR A 389 3.54 -4.45 -21.13
CA TYR A 389 3.75 -3.07 -21.57
C TYR A 389 2.41 -2.35 -21.71
N ALA A 390 2.13 -1.44 -20.79
CA ALA A 390 0.90 -0.65 -20.79
C ALA A 390 1.11 0.67 -21.53
N VAL A 391 0.42 0.86 -22.63
CA VAL A 391 0.49 2.10 -23.42
C VAL A 391 -0.69 3.00 -23.06
N SER A 392 -0.42 4.18 -22.49
CA SER A 392 -1.48 5.10 -22.05
C SER A 392 -1.16 6.56 -22.38
N PRO A 393 -2.15 7.34 -22.92
CA PRO A 393 -2.01 8.77 -23.13
C PRO A 393 -2.00 9.53 -21.80
N ASN A 394 -2.61 8.99 -20.76
CA ASN A 394 -2.80 9.66 -19.49
C ASN A 394 -1.63 9.48 -18.53
N GLU A 395 -0.98 10.57 -18.18
CA GLU A 395 0.14 10.53 -17.23
C GLU A 395 -0.29 10.03 -15.84
N TRP A 396 -1.48 10.44 -15.35
CA TRP A 396 -2.01 9.96 -14.09
C TRP A 396 -2.24 8.43 -14.08
N ALA A 397 -2.72 7.86 -15.20
CA ALA A 397 -2.90 6.41 -15.31
C ALA A 397 -1.56 5.68 -15.32
N ARG A 398 -0.54 6.22 -16.01
CA ARG A 398 0.81 5.66 -16.02
C ARG A 398 1.42 5.65 -14.62
N ARG A 399 1.23 6.71 -13.82
CA ARG A 399 1.67 6.73 -12.42
C ARG A 399 0.94 5.71 -11.55
N LYS A 400 -0.37 5.56 -11.71
CA LYS A 400 -1.14 4.53 -10.98
C LYS A 400 -0.71 3.11 -11.31
N MET A 401 -0.32 2.85 -12.55
CA MET A 401 0.14 1.53 -12.97
C MET A 401 1.47 1.10 -12.34
N GLN A 402 2.20 2.02 -11.70
CA GLN A 402 3.46 1.70 -11.00
C GLN A 402 3.27 0.76 -9.79
N ILE A 403 2.05 0.62 -9.26
CA ILE A 403 1.77 -0.31 -8.18
C ILE A 403 1.43 -1.73 -8.68
N TYR A 404 1.22 -1.92 -9.99
CA TYR A 404 0.80 -3.21 -10.54
C TYR A 404 2.01 -4.08 -10.89
N TRP A 405 2.01 -5.30 -10.40
CA TRP A 405 3.07 -6.26 -10.65
C TRP A 405 3.35 -6.46 -12.14
N GLY A 406 4.63 -6.43 -12.53
CA GLY A 406 5.08 -6.74 -13.89
C GLY A 406 4.66 -5.75 -14.98
N VAL A 407 4.10 -4.59 -14.63
CA VAL A 407 3.66 -3.59 -15.60
C VAL A 407 4.70 -2.49 -15.78
N THR A 408 5.14 -2.31 -17.01
CA THR A 408 5.90 -1.14 -17.44
C THR A 408 4.99 -0.24 -18.26
N SER A 409 4.74 0.99 -17.79
CA SER A 409 3.85 1.93 -18.47
C SER A 409 4.63 2.90 -19.35
N VAL A 410 4.17 3.09 -20.57
CA VAL A 410 4.76 3.99 -21.56
C VAL A 410 3.75 5.01 -22.08
N ALA A 411 4.26 6.17 -22.53
CA ALA A 411 3.41 7.25 -23.06
C ALA A 411 2.85 6.85 -24.42
N GLY A 412 1.52 6.94 -24.55
CA GLY A 412 0.78 6.68 -25.75
C GLY A 412 -0.01 7.89 -26.23
N TYR A 413 -0.87 7.65 -27.21
CA TYR A 413 -1.80 8.61 -27.78
C TYR A 413 -3.23 8.11 -27.60
N GLU A 414 -4.18 9.02 -27.61
CA GLU A 414 -5.60 8.67 -27.65
C GLU A 414 -6.01 8.39 -29.09
N GLU A 415 -6.68 7.28 -29.30
CA GLU A 415 -7.11 6.78 -30.61
C GLU A 415 -8.57 6.37 -30.59
N ASP A 416 -9.24 6.53 -31.72
CA ASP A 416 -10.68 6.35 -31.88
C ASP A 416 -11.08 4.99 -32.49
N SER A 417 -10.12 4.24 -33.00
CA SER A 417 -10.36 2.93 -33.59
C SER A 417 -9.43 1.85 -33.04
N THR A 418 -9.93 0.63 -32.97
CA THR A 418 -9.16 -0.53 -32.51
C THR A 418 -7.88 -0.74 -33.33
N GLU A 419 -7.96 -0.55 -34.66
CA GLU A 419 -6.81 -0.72 -35.57
C GLU A 419 -5.72 0.31 -35.26
N ASN A 420 -6.07 1.57 -35.05
CA ASN A 420 -5.15 2.63 -34.69
C ASN A 420 -4.54 2.40 -33.31
N ILE A 421 -5.35 2.00 -32.32
CA ILE A 421 -4.88 1.67 -30.96
C ILE A 421 -3.77 0.63 -31.02
N ILE A 422 -3.96 -0.47 -31.75
CA ILE A 422 -3.01 -1.57 -31.82
C ILE A 422 -1.77 -1.18 -32.63
N SER A 423 -1.95 -0.54 -33.79
CA SER A 423 -0.83 -0.14 -34.66
C SER A 423 0.07 0.91 -33.98
N HIS A 424 -0.52 1.89 -33.32
CA HIS A 424 0.23 2.89 -32.57
C HIS A 424 0.89 2.32 -31.31
N ALA A 425 0.22 1.43 -30.59
CA ALA A 425 0.85 0.77 -29.44
C ALA A 425 2.06 -0.07 -29.88
N MET A 426 1.98 -0.81 -31.00
CA MET A 426 3.09 -1.52 -31.58
C MET A 426 4.25 -0.56 -31.97
N TYR A 427 3.92 0.56 -32.62
CA TYR A 427 4.91 1.57 -32.99
C TYR A 427 5.64 2.10 -31.74
N ILE A 428 4.89 2.43 -30.67
CA ILE A 428 5.47 2.96 -29.43
C ILE A 428 6.39 1.95 -28.74
N VAL A 429 5.95 0.71 -28.51
CA VAL A 429 6.76 -0.29 -27.82
C VAL A 429 8.02 -0.66 -28.61
N ARG A 430 7.99 -0.55 -29.93
CA ARG A 430 9.18 -0.70 -30.77
C ARG A 430 10.12 0.50 -30.69
N ARG A 431 9.58 1.72 -30.73
CA ARG A 431 10.37 2.96 -30.58
C ARG A 431 11.10 3.01 -29.24
N GLU A 432 10.46 2.53 -28.18
CA GLU A 432 11.05 2.43 -26.83
C GLU A 432 11.97 1.20 -26.66
N ASN A 433 12.24 0.45 -27.74
CA ASN A 433 13.07 -0.79 -27.75
C ASN A 433 12.57 -1.89 -26.79
N LEU A 434 11.27 -1.92 -26.48
CA LEU A 434 10.65 -2.95 -25.65
C LEU A 434 10.26 -4.19 -26.45
N VAL A 435 10.08 -4.05 -27.76
CA VAL A 435 9.74 -5.11 -28.71
C VAL A 435 10.72 -5.05 -29.88
N LYS A 436 11.26 -6.20 -30.28
CA LYS A 436 12.21 -6.36 -31.38
C LYS A 436 11.52 -6.97 -32.61
N LYS A 437 12.17 -6.85 -33.76
CA LYS A 437 11.71 -7.54 -34.97
C LYS A 437 11.74 -9.06 -34.74
N GLY A 438 10.63 -9.70 -35.08
CA GLY A 438 10.42 -11.15 -34.90
C GLY A 438 9.69 -11.54 -33.63
N ASP A 439 9.64 -10.67 -32.60
CA ASP A 439 8.93 -10.94 -31.34
C ASP A 439 7.44 -11.20 -31.59
N ILE A 440 6.89 -12.15 -30.85
CA ILE A 440 5.44 -12.43 -30.83
C ILE A 440 4.82 -11.62 -29.69
N VAL A 441 3.86 -10.75 -30.03
CA VAL A 441 3.20 -9.84 -29.13
C VAL A 441 1.72 -10.18 -29.01
N VAL A 442 1.25 -10.35 -27.78
CA VAL A 442 -0.20 -10.49 -27.48
C VAL A 442 -0.75 -9.15 -27.05
N PHE A 443 -1.71 -8.60 -27.81
CA PHE A 443 -2.41 -7.37 -27.47
C PHE A 443 -3.73 -7.67 -26.74
N THR A 444 -4.05 -6.86 -25.73
CA THR A 444 -5.37 -6.83 -25.09
C THR A 444 -5.83 -5.40 -24.93
N ALA A 445 -7.04 -5.11 -25.38
CA ALA A 445 -7.61 -3.75 -25.34
C ALA A 445 -9.11 -3.78 -25.10
N GLY A 446 -9.68 -2.63 -24.82
CA GLY A 446 -11.11 -2.38 -24.94
C GLY A 446 -11.42 -1.75 -26.30
N ASP A 447 -12.48 -2.19 -26.95
CA ASP A 447 -12.98 -1.56 -28.18
C ASP A 447 -13.64 -0.21 -27.85
N PRO A 448 -13.17 0.91 -28.40
CA PRO A 448 -13.76 2.22 -28.18
C PRO A 448 -15.24 2.28 -28.58
N ALA A 449 -15.62 1.61 -29.66
CA ALA A 449 -17.00 1.61 -30.17
C ALA A 449 -17.98 0.93 -29.19
N THR A 450 -17.55 -0.16 -28.55
CA THR A 450 -18.36 -0.88 -27.55
C THR A 450 -18.52 -0.09 -26.25
N ASN A 451 -17.51 0.66 -25.84
CA ASN A 451 -17.54 1.48 -24.63
C ASN A 451 -18.52 2.67 -24.75
N MET A 452 -18.75 3.20 -25.95
CA MET A 452 -19.73 4.28 -26.20
C MET A 452 -21.18 3.80 -26.08
N VAL A 453 -21.45 2.52 -26.34
CA VAL A 453 -22.82 1.98 -26.38
C VAL A 453 -23.36 1.61 -25.00
N ASN A 454 -22.51 1.15 -24.07
CA ASN A 454 -22.97 0.54 -22.82
C ASN A 454 -22.89 1.45 -21.60
N GLY A 455 -22.28 2.65 -21.68
CA GLY A 455 -22.15 3.56 -20.53
C GLY A 455 -21.38 2.98 -19.33
N GLU A 456 -20.96 1.73 -19.40
CA GLU A 456 -20.12 1.05 -18.43
C GLU A 456 -18.65 1.27 -18.78
N GLY A 457 -17.80 1.51 -17.78
CA GLY A 457 -16.36 1.79 -17.97
C GLY A 457 -15.65 0.77 -18.85
N ALA A 458 -14.52 1.17 -19.42
CA ALA A 458 -13.75 0.43 -20.42
C ALA A 458 -13.66 -1.09 -20.17
N VAL A 459 -14.31 -1.87 -21.03
CA VAL A 459 -14.32 -3.34 -20.99
C VAL A 459 -13.18 -3.85 -21.84
N THR A 460 -12.29 -4.69 -21.29
CA THR A 460 -11.29 -5.42 -22.09
C THR A 460 -11.98 -6.55 -22.83
N ASN A 461 -12.17 -6.41 -24.15
CA ASN A 461 -12.94 -7.34 -24.96
C ASN A 461 -12.25 -7.78 -26.24
N ILE A 462 -11.01 -7.31 -26.46
CA ILE A 462 -10.20 -7.63 -27.65
C ILE A 462 -8.91 -8.32 -27.21
N MET A 463 -8.55 -9.36 -27.97
CA MET A 463 -7.23 -9.97 -27.98
C MET A 463 -6.76 -10.13 -29.41
N GLN A 464 -5.52 -9.75 -29.71
CA GLN A 464 -4.88 -9.95 -31.00
C GLN A 464 -3.43 -10.39 -30.83
N VAL A 465 -2.97 -11.29 -31.69
CA VAL A 465 -1.56 -11.74 -31.73
C VAL A 465 -0.89 -11.21 -32.98
N ILE A 466 0.28 -10.59 -32.82
CA ILE A 466 1.03 -9.99 -33.92
C ILE A 466 2.51 -10.38 -33.79
N GLN A 467 3.13 -10.79 -34.89
CA GLN A 467 4.58 -10.88 -34.98
C GLN A 467 5.13 -9.53 -35.44
N ALA A 468 6.05 -8.96 -34.67
CA ALA A 468 6.68 -7.68 -34.97
C ALA A 468 7.53 -7.78 -36.25
N LYS A 469 7.24 -6.93 -37.25
CA LYS A 469 7.91 -6.90 -38.56
C LYS A 469 9.18 -6.03 -38.56
#